data_8237a6b6ce972824033a700e15a66ea0
#
_entry.id   8237a6b6ce972824033a700e15a66ea0
#
_cell.length_a   1.000
_cell.length_b   1.000
_cell.length_c   1.000
_cell.angle_alpha   90.00
_cell.angle_beta   90.00
_cell.angle_gamma   90.00
#
_symmetry.space_group_name_H-M   'P 1'
#
loop_
_entity.id
_entity.type
_entity.pdbx_description
1 polymer ?
#
loop_
_entity_poly.entity_id
_entity_poly.type
_entity_poly.pdbx_seq_one_letter_code
_entity_poly.pdbx_strand_id
1 'polypeptide(L)'
;MKRIWIDRDQCLGCKSCELQCAIERDSVSKTLRGAVQESPKPMARVSVAGSTGRSFPLQCRQCQDASCMRACPAGALQREDETGVIVLEQAKCRGCWMCVMSCPFGVIIPSTQYKVAMKCDACIHREDPACVNACPTGALSLGDSADFQKILLKKRGRLALFAWQNAGADKVSLEFAGEDDKL
;
A
#
# COMPACT_ATOMS: atom_id res chain seq x y z
N MET A 1 15.98 -1.56 -0.55
CA MET A 1 14.79 -1.55 0.33
C MET A 1 13.59 -2.03 -0.45
N LYS A 2 13.01 -3.16 -0.04
CA LYS A 2 11.75 -3.68 -0.63
C LYS A 2 10.56 -2.89 -0.08
N ARG A 3 9.58 -2.64 -0.94
CA ARG A 3 8.32 -1.95 -0.59
C ARG A 3 7.14 -2.69 -1.21
N ILE A 4 5.96 -2.50 -0.64
CA ILE A 4 4.73 -3.00 -1.24
C ILE A 4 4.27 -1.98 -2.28
N TRP A 5 4.24 -2.40 -3.53
CA TRP A 5 3.75 -1.63 -4.67
C TRP A 5 2.29 -1.92 -4.92
N ILE A 6 1.58 -0.95 -5.48
CA ILE A 6 0.16 -1.04 -5.73
C ILE A 6 -0.09 -0.75 -7.21
N ASP A 7 -0.65 -1.74 -7.92
CA ASP A 7 -1.26 -1.52 -9.24
C ASP A 7 -2.77 -1.32 -9.05
N ARG A 8 -3.19 -0.07 -9.09
CA ARG A 8 -4.58 0.32 -8.87
C ARG A 8 -5.53 -0.31 -9.91
N ASP A 9 -5.07 -0.47 -11.15
CA ASP A 9 -5.92 -0.94 -12.24
C ASP A 9 -6.26 -2.43 -12.10
N GLN A 10 -5.50 -3.17 -11.29
CA GLN A 10 -5.78 -4.56 -10.95
C GLN A 10 -6.57 -4.72 -9.64
N CYS A 11 -6.84 -3.65 -8.91
CA CYS A 11 -7.53 -3.74 -7.63
C CYS A 11 -9.05 -3.90 -7.84
N LEU A 12 -9.59 -5.04 -7.43
CA LEU A 12 -11.03 -5.33 -7.48
C LEU A 12 -11.81 -4.80 -6.27
N GLY A 13 -11.16 -4.25 -5.26
CA GLY A 13 -11.83 -3.84 -4.03
C GLY A 13 -12.33 -4.99 -3.15
N CYS A 14 -11.87 -6.22 -3.37
CA CYS A 14 -12.35 -7.43 -2.71
C CYS A 14 -12.05 -7.52 -1.20
N LYS A 15 -11.18 -6.64 -0.67
CA LYS A 15 -10.78 -6.56 0.74
C LYS A 15 -10.06 -7.80 1.31
N SER A 16 -9.68 -8.77 0.49
CA SER A 16 -8.92 -9.95 0.95
C SER A 16 -7.61 -9.54 1.66
N CYS A 17 -6.96 -8.47 1.21
CA CYS A 17 -5.77 -7.91 1.84
C CYS A 17 -6.06 -7.34 3.26
N GLU A 18 -7.22 -6.73 3.49
CA GLU A 18 -7.63 -6.27 4.82
C GLU A 18 -7.86 -7.47 5.75
N LEU A 19 -8.65 -8.45 5.32
CA LEU A 19 -8.93 -9.65 6.11
C LEU A 19 -7.66 -10.38 6.51
N GLN A 20 -6.79 -10.65 5.54
CA GLN A 20 -5.54 -11.36 5.83
C GLN A 20 -4.58 -10.54 6.70
N CYS A 21 -4.55 -9.22 6.53
CA CYS A 21 -3.76 -8.34 7.40
C CYS A 21 -4.26 -8.36 8.84
N ALA A 22 -5.58 -8.31 9.05
CA ALA A 22 -6.18 -8.38 10.38
C ALA A 22 -5.86 -9.72 11.06
N ILE A 23 -6.03 -10.83 10.34
CA ILE A 23 -5.72 -12.18 10.84
C ILE A 23 -4.25 -12.28 11.24
N GLU A 24 -3.36 -11.90 10.35
CA GLU A 24 -1.92 -12.04 10.58
C GLU A 24 -1.41 -11.15 11.70
N ARG A 25 -1.88 -9.90 11.77
CA ARG A 25 -1.25 -8.88 12.62
C ARG A 25 -1.94 -8.64 13.94
N ASP A 26 -3.21 -8.97 14.07
CA ASP A 26 -3.99 -8.59 15.26
C ASP A 26 -4.80 -9.75 15.85
N SER A 27 -5.24 -10.73 15.04
CA SER A 27 -5.98 -11.89 15.54
C SER A 27 -5.12 -12.78 16.44
N VAL A 28 -5.72 -13.24 17.52
CA VAL A 28 -5.12 -14.23 18.46
C VAL A 28 -5.16 -15.62 17.84
N SER A 29 -6.28 -15.97 17.21
CA SER A 29 -6.51 -17.31 16.66
C SER A 29 -5.74 -17.59 15.37
N LYS A 30 -5.26 -16.55 14.68
CA LYS A 30 -4.58 -16.64 13.37
C LYS A 30 -5.38 -17.38 12.28
N THR A 31 -6.69 -17.50 12.46
CA THR A 31 -7.59 -18.15 11.51
C THR A 31 -8.76 -17.24 11.20
N LEU A 32 -9.32 -17.33 9.98
CA LEU A 32 -10.48 -16.53 9.59
C LEU A 32 -11.68 -16.83 10.49
N ARG A 33 -11.94 -18.11 10.76
CA ARG A 33 -13.07 -18.54 11.60
C ARG A 33 -12.94 -18.00 13.02
N GLY A 34 -11.76 -18.07 13.62
CA GLY A 34 -11.52 -17.54 14.95
C GLY A 34 -11.59 -16.02 14.98
N ALA A 35 -10.97 -15.34 14.04
CA ALA A 35 -10.96 -13.88 13.95
C ALA A 35 -12.38 -13.28 13.87
N VAL A 36 -13.30 -13.99 13.20
CA VAL A 36 -14.73 -13.59 13.16
C VAL A 36 -15.40 -13.71 14.53
N GLN A 37 -14.94 -14.62 15.38
CA GLN A 37 -15.49 -14.83 16.72
C GLN A 37 -14.82 -13.96 17.80
N GLU A 38 -13.66 -13.39 17.52
CA GLU A 38 -12.94 -12.55 18.46
C GLU A 38 -13.72 -11.27 18.79
N SER A 39 -13.62 -10.85 20.04
CA SER A 39 -14.17 -9.59 20.54
C SER A 39 -13.12 -8.91 21.42
N PRO A 40 -12.66 -7.73 21.00
CA PRO A 40 -13.02 -6.99 19.78
C PRO A 40 -12.47 -7.64 18.50
N LYS A 41 -13.02 -7.21 17.36
CA LYS A 41 -12.57 -7.70 16.05
C LYS A 41 -11.13 -7.28 15.77
N PRO A 42 -10.31 -8.16 15.18
CA PRO A 42 -8.94 -7.80 14.81
C PRO A 42 -8.91 -6.72 13.73
N MET A 43 -7.95 -5.81 13.84
CA MET A 43 -7.83 -4.63 13.00
C MET A 43 -6.75 -4.80 11.93
N ALA A 44 -7.10 -4.54 10.68
CA ALA A 44 -6.15 -4.49 9.58
C ALA A 44 -5.29 -3.21 9.66
N ARG A 45 -4.07 -3.27 9.09
CA ARG A 45 -3.15 -2.13 8.90
C ARG A 45 -3.07 -1.69 7.44
N VAL A 46 -3.91 -2.25 6.60
CA VAL A 46 -4.22 -1.84 5.23
C VAL A 46 -5.71 -1.61 5.16
N SER A 47 -6.14 -0.61 4.40
CA SER A 47 -7.56 -0.29 4.20
C SER A 47 -7.82 -0.09 2.72
N VAL A 48 -8.88 -0.69 2.18
CA VAL A 48 -9.28 -0.52 0.79
C VAL A 48 -10.32 0.59 0.72
N ALA A 49 -9.92 1.72 0.17
CA ALA A 49 -10.79 2.86 -0.09
C ALA A 49 -11.29 2.84 -1.54
N GLY A 50 -12.45 3.44 -1.77
CA GLY A 50 -13.03 3.59 -3.10
C GLY A 50 -14.43 3.01 -3.23
N SER A 51 -14.94 3.03 -4.46
CA SER A 51 -16.25 2.50 -4.84
C SER A 51 -16.09 1.52 -6.00
N THR A 52 -17.21 0.92 -6.42
CA THR A 52 -17.24 -0.05 -7.53
C THR A 52 -16.46 0.43 -8.75
N GLY A 53 -15.44 -0.33 -9.17
CA GLY A 53 -14.58 -0.04 -10.31
C GLY A 53 -13.41 0.92 -10.07
N ARG A 54 -13.30 1.52 -8.88
CA ARG A 54 -12.20 2.45 -8.52
C ARG A 54 -11.77 2.25 -7.08
N SER A 55 -11.16 1.11 -6.80
CA SER A 55 -10.68 0.79 -5.45
C SER A 55 -9.16 0.94 -5.34
N PHE A 56 -8.70 1.31 -4.15
CA PHE A 56 -7.29 1.52 -3.88
C PHE A 56 -6.93 1.04 -2.47
N PRO A 57 -6.00 0.11 -2.29
CA PRO A 57 -5.52 -0.30 -0.98
C PRO A 57 -4.56 0.76 -0.41
N LEU A 58 -4.95 1.34 0.72
CA LEU A 58 -4.15 2.29 1.49
C LEU A 58 -3.35 1.55 2.54
N GLN A 59 -2.05 1.76 2.56
CA GLN A 59 -1.13 1.18 3.54
C GLN A 59 0.08 2.09 3.77
N CYS A 60 0.89 1.78 4.78
CA CYS A 60 2.09 2.55 5.06
C CYS A 60 3.08 2.51 3.89
N ARG A 61 3.54 3.68 3.48
CA ARG A 61 4.48 3.86 2.36
C ARG A 61 5.94 3.67 2.76
N GLN A 62 6.24 3.43 4.05
CA GLN A 62 7.60 3.32 4.56
C GLN A 62 8.48 4.49 4.09
N CYS A 63 8.01 5.72 4.34
CA CYS A 63 8.61 6.95 3.85
C CYS A 63 10.10 7.05 4.21
N GLN A 64 10.92 7.55 3.29
CA GLN A 64 12.33 7.81 3.57
C GLN A 64 12.46 8.93 4.61
N ASP A 65 11.75 10.04 4.41
CA ASP A 65 11.54 11.08 5.42
C ASP A 65 10.22 10.82 6.15
N ALA A 66 10.33 10.20 7.32
CA ALA A 66 9.18 9.70 8.06
C ALA A 66 8.70 10.71 9.11
N SER A 67 7.72 11.54 8.74
CA SER A 67 7.10 12.52 9.66
C SER A 67 6.60 11.87 10.95
N CYS A 68 6.08 10.63 10.87
CA CYS A 68 5.60 9.89 12.04
C CYS A 68 6.71 9.54 13.04
N MET A 69 7.93 9.27 12.58
CA MET A 69 9.09 9.04 13.47
C MET A 69 9.49 10.34 14.18
N ARG A 70 9.61 11.44 13.41
CA ARG A 70 9.99 12.76 13.98
C ARG A 70 8.95 13.26 14.98
N ALA A 71 7.67 12.97 14.74
CA ALA A 71 6.60 13.39 15.62
C ALA A 71 6.44 12.53 16.88
N CYS A 72 7.19 11.44 17.02
CA CYS A 72 7.03 10.53 18.15
C CYS A 72 7.89 10.98 19.35
N PRO A 73 7.32 11.58 20.42
CA PRO A 73 8.10 12.09 21.55
C PRO A 73 8.72 10.95 22.39
N ALA A 74 8.13 9.75 22.34
CA ALA A 74 8.62 8.58 23.07
C ALA A 74 9.67 7.77 22.28
N GLY A 75 10.00 8.16 21.03
CA GLY A 75 10.90 7.39 20.17
C GLY A 75 10.41 5.95 19.89
N ALA A 76 9.09 5.72 19.99
CA ALA A 76 8.51 4.38 19.78
C ALA A 76 8.52 3.94 18.32
N LEU A 77 8.62 4.88 17.39
CA LEU A 77 8.74 4.60 15.95
C LEU A 77 10.20 4.67 15.55
N GLN A 78 10.73 3.57 15.07
CA GLN A 78 12.14 3.45 14.70
C GLN A 78 12.26 2.82 13.32
N ARG A 79 13.35 3.14 12.61
CA ARG A 79 13.70 2.50 11.36
C ARG A 79 14.60 1.31 11.67
N GLU A 80 14.23 0.15 11.18
CA GLU A 80 15.08 -1.02 11.25
C GLU A 80 16.22 -0.91 10.24
N ASP A 81 17.44 -1.16 10.68
CA ASP A 81 18.65 -0.90 9.88
C ASP A 81 18.77 -1.82 8.67
N GLU A 82 18.40 -3.10 8.81
CA GLU A 82 18.54 -4.10 7.74
C GLU A 82 17.52 -3.91 6.62
N THR A 83 16.26 -3.71 6.96
CA THR A 83 15.15 -3.63 5.99
C THR A 83 14.81 -2.21 5.59
N GLY A 84 15.17 -1.23 6.43
CA GLY A 84 14.78 0.16 6.31
C GLY A 84 13.28 0.40 6.60
N VAL A 85 12.56 -0.60 7.08
CA VAL A 85 11.14 -0.51 7.45
C VAL A 85 10.99 0.22 8.77
N ILE A 86 9.96 1.06 8.87
CA ILE A 86 9.64 1.76 10.11
C ILE A 86 8.74 0.85 10.95
N VAL A 87 9.23 0.46 12.11
CA VAL A 87 8.52 -0.37 13.08
C VAL A 87 8.06 0.44 14.28
N LEU A 88 7.01 -0.03 14.93
CA LEU A 88 6.52 0.53 16.19
C LEU A 88 6.87 -0.41 17.33
N GLU A 89 7.65 0.05 18.28
CA GLU A 89 7.89 -0.60 19.55
C GLU A 89 6.73 -0.28 20.51
N GLN A 90 5.81 -1.22 20.65
CA GLN A 90 4.58 -1.01 21.42
C GLN A 90 4.84 -0.66 22.88
N ALA A 91 5.87 -1.24 23.49
CA ALA A 91 6.23 -0.99 24.89
C ALA A 91 6.58 0.49 25.16
N LYS A 92 7.16 1.18 24.20
CA LYS A 92 7.49 2.61 24.27
C LYS A 92 6.31 3.51 23.92
N CYS A 93 5.27 2.99 23.25
CA CYS A 93 4.16 3.80 22.77
C CYS A 93 3.32 4.32 23.94
N ARG A 94 3.06 5.63 23.98
CA ARG A 94 2.24 6.30 25.02
C ARG A 94 0.83 6.62 24.54
N GLY A 95 0.45 6.24 23.34
CA GLY A 95 -0.89 6.51 22.81
C GLY A 95 -1.21 8.00 22.61
N CYS A 96 -0.20 8.84 22.37
CA CYS A 96 -0.38 10.29 22.21
C CYS A 96 -0.93 10.70 20.85
N TRP A 97 -0.99 9.78 19.89
CA TRP A 97 -1.55 9.96 18.53
C TRP A 97 -0.81 10.99 17.64
N MET A 98 0.30 11.54 18.06
CA MET A 98 1.06 12.49 17.25
C MET A 98 1.46 11.90 15.88
N CYS A 99 1.82 10.64 15.83
CA CYS A 99 2.15 9.93 14.58
C CYS A 99 0.93 9.75 13.67
N VAL A 100 -0.27 9.61 14.23
CA VAL A 100 -1.54 9.55 13.47
C VAL A 100 -1.78 10.87 12.76
N MET A 101 -1.67 11.98 13.50
CA MET A 101 -1.86 13.34 12.96
C MET A 101 -0.79 13.76 11.96
N SER A 102 0.45 13.29 12.14
CA SER A 102 1.57 13.66 11.26
C SER A 102 1.66 12.81 9.99
N CYS A 103 0.89 11.74 9.86
CA CYS A 103 0.94 10.87 8.70
C CYS A 103 0.21 11.51 7.50
N PRO A 104 0.90 11.88 6.40
CA PRO A 104 0.24 12.52 5.26
C PRO A 104 -0.69 11.57 4.49
N PHE A 105 -0.59 10.27 4.75
CA PHE A 105 -1.42 9.25 4.10
C PHE A 105 -2.57 8.75 4.99
N GLY A 106 -2.65 9.17 6.26
CA GLY A 106 -3.70 8.74 7.20
C GLY A 106 -3.74 7.24 7.48
N VAL A 107 -2.61 6.54 7.36
CA VAL A 107 -2.56 5.06 7.44
C VAL A 107 -2.09 4.52 8.79
N ILE A 108 -1.91 5.38 9.77
CA ILE A 108 -1.63 4.98 11.15
C ILE A 108 -2.95 5.07 11.92
N ILE A 109 -3.34 3.97 12.54
CA ILE A 109 -4.64 3.84 13.20
C ILE A 109 -4.46 3.93 14.71
N PRO A 110 -5.23 4.75 15.43
CA PRO A 110 -5.24 4.74 16.88
C PRO A 110 -5.99 3.50 17.38
N SER A 111 -5.36 2.65 18.17
CA SER A 111 -6.06 1.60 18.91
C SER A 111 -6.42 2.11 20.30
N THR A 112 -7.69 2.43 20.48
CA THR A 112 -8.21 2.87 21.79
C THR A 112 -8.21 1.74 22.80
N GLN A 113 -8.34 0.49 22.36
CA GLN A 113 -8.31 -0.70 23.18
C GLN A 113 -6.92 -0.94 23.79
N TYR A 114 -5.87 -0.93 22.97
CA TYR A 114 -4.50 -1.17 23.42
C TYR A 114 -3.77 0.11 23.81
N LYS A 115 -4.40 1.27 23.61
CA LYS A 115 -3.83 2.61 23.83
C LYS A 115 -2.48 2.81 23.11
N VAL A 116 -2.31 2.20 21.96
CA VAL A 116 -1.10 2.28 21.12
C VAL A 116 -1.47 2.57 19.67
N ALA A 117 -0.55 3.17 18.94
CA ALA A 117 -0.72 3.33 17.49
C ALA A 117 -0.56 1.99 16.78
N MET A 118 -1.38 1.76 15.76
CA MET A 118 -1.26 0.59 14.88
C MET A 118 -0.74 1.03 13.52
N LYS A 119 0.39 0.47 13.11
CA LYS A 119 1.08 0.82 11.88
C LYS A 119 1.54 -0.43 11.13
N CYS A 120 1.43 -0.40 9.82
CA CYS A 120 1.98 -1.45 8.96
C CYS A 120 3.51 -1.47 9.05
N ASP A 121 4.07 -2.62 9.34
CA ASP A 121 5.50 -2.93 9.38
C ASP A 121 5.98 -3.76 8.20
N ALA A 122 5.21 -3.76 7.10
CA ALA A 122 5.46 -4.55 5.89
C ALA A 122 5.62 -6.05 6.16
N CYS A 123 5.15 -6.54 7.32
CA CYS A 123 5.32 -7.93 7.76
C CYS A 123 6.78 -8.40 7.70
N ILE A 124 7.73 -7.61 8.24
CA ILE A 124 9.19 -7.88 8.18
C ILE A 124 9.61 -9.26 8.72
N HIS A 125 8.74 -9.89 9.52
CA HIS A 125 8.93 -11.23 10.07
C HIS A 125 8.55 -12.34 9.09
N ARG A 126 8.12 -12.00 7.86
CA ARG A 126 7.72 -12.93 6.81
C ARG A 126 8.48 -12.65 5.52
N GLU A 127 8.67 -13.67 4.72
CA GLU A 127 9.23 -13.54 3.38
C GLU A 127 8.33 -12.67 2.50
N ASP A 128 7.02 -12.96 2.52
CA ASP A 128 6.01 -12.19 1.80
C ASP A 128 4.97 -11.59 2.75
N PRO A 129 4.63 -10.31 2.58
CA PRO A 129 3.56 -9.67 3.35
C PRO A 129 2.21 -10.35 3.15
N ALA A 130 1.46 -10.52 4.24
CA ALA A 130 0.18 -11.20 4.24
C ALA A 130 -0.83 -10.62 3.23
N CYS A 131 -0.84 -9.30 3.07
CA CYS A 131 -1.72 -8.60 2.11
C CYS A 131 -1.32 -8.84 0.64
N VAL A 132 -0.03 -9.07 0.36
CA VAL A 132 0.46 -9.42 -0.97
C VAL A 132 0.03 -10.82 -1.34
N ASN A 133 0.26 -11.79 -0.45
CA ASN A 133 -0.14 -13.19 -0.67
C ASN A 133 -1.65 -13.37 -0.81
N ALA A 134 -2.44 -12.54 -0.13
CA ALA A 134 -3.89 -12.61 -0.19
C ALA A 134 -4.51 -11.90 -1.40
N CYS A 135 -3.72 -11.20 -2.20
CA CYS A 135 -4.25 -10.43 -3.34
C CYS A 135 -4.48 -11.34 -4.55
N PRO A 136 -5.74 -11.64 -4.94
CA PRO A 136 -6.01 -12.60 -6.00
C PRO A 136 -5.62 -12.10 -7.39
N THR A 137 -5.51 -10.78 -7.57
CA THR A 137 -5.17 -10.16 -8.86
C THR A 137 -3.71 -9.73 -8.97
N GLY A 138 -2.93 -9.87 -7.89
CA GLY A 138 -1.58 -9.33 -7.86
C GLY A 138 -1.50 -7.79 -7.87
N ALA A 139 -2.58 -7.11 -7.51
CA ALA A 139 -2.60 -5.65 -7.38
C ALA A 139 -1.62 -5.13 -6.32
N LEU A 140 -1.27 -5.99 -5.36
CA LEU A 140 -0.22 -5.75 -4.38
C LEU A 140 0.98 -6.65 -4.69
N SER A 141 2.17 -6.08 -4.74
CA SER A 141 3.42 -6.82 -4.97
C SER A 141 4.53 -6.29 -4.08
N LEU A 142 5.40 -7.18 -3.59
CA LEU A 142 6.60 -6.80 -2.86
C LEU A 142 7.77 -6.74 -3.84
N GLY A 143 8.52 -5.65 -3.82
CA GLY A 143 9.71 -5.52 -4.67
C GLY A 143 10.51 -4.26 -4.38
N ASP A 144 11.65 -4.15 -5.00
CA ASP A 144 12.47 -2.94 -4.99
C ASP A 144 12.09 -1.98 -6.15
N SER A 145 12.83 -0.88 -6.27
CA SER A 145 12.57 0.10 -7.32
C SER A 145 12.83 -0.44 -8.74
N ALA A 146 13.76 -1.39 -8.90
CA ALA A 146 14.08 -2.00 -10.18
C ALA A 146 12.95 -2.94 -10.63
N ASP A 147 12.40 -3.72 -9.70
CA ASP A 147 11.23 -4.56 -9.96
C ASP A 147 10.01 -3.74 -10.36
N PHE A 148 9.79 -2.63 -9.68
CA PHE A 148 8.71 -1.70 -10.03
C PHE A 148 8.89 -1.09 -11.43
N GLN A 149 10.12 -0.72 -11.81
CA GLN A 149 10.40 -0.24 -13.16
C GLN A 149 10.07 -1.28 -14.23
N LYS A 150 10.40 -2.56 -14.01
CA LYS A 150 10.02 -3.65 -14.93
C LYS A 150 8.50 -3.76 -15.09
N ILE A 151 7.75 -3.65 -13.97
CA ILE A 151 6.28 -3.67 -14.01
C ILE A 151 5.73 -2.49 -14.82
N LEU A 152 6.27 -1.28 -14.60
CA LEU A 152 5.87 -0.09 -15.36
C LEU A 152 6.17 -0.21 -16.85
N LEU A 153 7.33 -0.75 -17.23
CA LEU A 153 7.67 -0.97 -18.64
C LEU A 153 6.72 -1.94 -19.31
N LYS A 154 6.38 -3.06 -18.65
CA LYS A 154 5.38 -4.01 -19.16
C LYS A 154 4.00 -3.35 -19.33
N LYS A 155 3.60 -2.49 -18.37
CA LYS A 155 2.33 -1.77 -18.41
C LYS A 155 2.31 -0.77 -19.59
N ARG A 156 3.39 0.00 -19.77
CA ARG A 156 3.54 0.92 -20.90
C ARG A 156 3.45 0.20 -22.24
N GLY A 157 4.14 -0.93 -22.38
CA GLY A 157 4.09 -1.74 -23.60
C GLY A 157 2.66 -2.21 -23.92
N ARG A 158 1.91 -2.70 -22.92
CA ARG A 158 0.51 -3.11 -23.10
C ARG A 158 -0.40 -1.95 -23.50
N LEU A 159 -0.24 -0.78 -22.87
CA LEU A 159 -1.01 0.42 -23.19
C LEU A 159 -0.71 0.92 -24.61
N ALA A 160 0.56 0.90 -25.02
CA ALA A 160 0.96 1.28 -26.38
C ALA A 160 0.38 0.34 -27.44
N LEU A 161 0.43 -0.99 -27.20
CA LEU A 161 -0.17 -1.98 -28.08
C LEU A 161 -1.68 -1.83 -28.17
N PHE A 162 -2.35 -1.61 -27.03
CA PHE A 162 -3.80 -1.38 -27.00
C PHE A 162 -4.19 -0.10 -27.75
N ALA A 163 -3.45 0.98 -27.54
CA ALA A 163 -3.67 2.23 -28.26
C ALA A 163 -3.46 2.05 -29.77
N TRP A 164 -2.43 1.31 -30.18
CA TRP A 164 -2.16 1.05 -31.59
C TRP A 164 -3.23 0.17 -32.24
N GLN A 165 -3.69 -0.88 -31.57
CA GLN A 165 -4.76 -1.74 -32.05
C GLN A 165 -6.09 -0.98 -32.26
N ASN A 166 -6.36 0.00 -31.39
CA ASN A 166 -7.60 0.80 -31.47
C ASN A 166 -7.46 2.04 -32.37
N ALA A 167 -6.25 2.55 -32.61
CA ALA A 167 -6.01 3.65 -33.52
C ALA A 167 -6.27 3.30 -35.02
N GLY A 168 -6.42 2.01 -35.34
CA GLY A 168 -6.82 1.54 -36.68
C GLY A 168 -8.31 1.66 -36.96
N ALA A 169 -9.15 2.01 -35.97
CA ALA A 169 -10.61 2.13 -36.14
C ALA A 169 -11.06 3.56 -36.50
N ASP A 170 -10.26 4.57 -36.17
CA ASP A 170 -10.53 5.95 -36.53
C ASP A 170 -9.32 6.52 -37.27
N LYS A 171 -9.46 6.69 -38.63
CA LYS A 171 -8.52 7.48 -39.43
C LYS A 171 -8.66 8.94 -39.00
N VAL A 172 -8.00 9.32 -37.90
CA VAL A 172 -7.70 10.72 -37.69
C VAL A 172 -6.49 11.04 -38.52
N SER A 173 -6.72 11.67 -39.67
CA SER A 173 -5.72 12.33 -40.51
C SER A 173 -5.05 13.40 -39.61
N LEU A 174 -3.90 13.10 -39.08
CA LEU A 174 -2.99 14.13 -38.60
C LEU A 174 -2.36 14.77 -39.84
N GLU A 175 -3.04 15.75 -40.40
CA GLU A 175 -2.42 16.71 -41.28
C GLU A 175 -1.46 17.54 -40.40
N PHE A 176 -0.19 17.22 -40.50
CA PHE A 176 0.87 18.14 -40.09
C PHE A 176 0.82 19.30 -41.06
N ALA A 177 0.14 20.37 -40.70
CA ALA A 177 0.28 21.64 -41.34
C ALA A 177 1.72 22.10 -41.13
N GLY A 178 2.54 21.92 -42.15
CA GLY A 178 3.80 22.60 -42.29
C GLY A 178 3.51 24.07 -42.46
N GLU A 179 3.86 24.89 -41.49
CA GLU A 179 4.03 26.31 -41.72
C GLU A 179 5.49 26.56 -42.04
N ASP A 180 5.70 26.86 -43.31
CA ASP A 180 6.96 27.34 -43.85
C ASP A 180 7.42 28.61 -43.14
N ASP A 181 8.66 28.56 -42.73
CA ASP A 181 9.53 29.69 -42.45
C ASP A 181 9.46 30.72 -43.61
N LYS A 182 9.07 31.95 -43.31
CA LYS A 182 9.52 33.13 -44.03
C LYS A 182 9.59 34.34 -43.11
N LEU A 183 10.83 34.80 -42.97
CA LEU A 183 11.37 36.10 -42.53
C LEU A 183 11.61 36.29 -41.07
#